data_009fe0b6a2bac0ea072175a8634fd88b
#
_entry.id   009fe0b6a2bac0ea072175a8634fd88b
#
_cell.length_a   1.000
_cell.length_b   1.000
_cell.length_c   1.000
_cell.angle_alpha   90.00
_cell.angle_beta   90.00
_cell.angle_gamma   90.00
#
_symmetry.space_group_name_H-M   'P 1'
#
loop_
_entity.id
_entity.type
_entity.pdbx_description
1 polymer ?
#
loop_
_entity_poly.entity_id
_entity_poly.type
_entity_poly.pdbx_seq_one_letter_code
_entity_poly.pdbx_strand_id
1 'polypeptide(L)'
;MAVPALTEQPKENTMKTRTLTIALLALALTLAPWAGVALAQDKTMFIPLLVYRTGAYAPSGIPSANGFNDYFNLLNDRDGGINGVKIAFEECEFQYDTKQGVECFERLKGKHGGALLVNPFSTGVTYQLIPKAPVDKIVIHSAGYGMTASADGRWFPWVFNFPMTYWSQASAFVKYVGQQEGGLDKLKGKKIAHIYHNSPYGKEANPTLEELARRLGFELTLLAVDHPGQEQKATWLQVRRLNPDWIYISGWGVMNQVAVKEAAAHGMKMDHVIGNWWTGTEADVVPAGDAAKGYKSMTFHAPGGTFKIHEEIVKHVYDKGKGAAKREAVGEVLYNRTVITAMLNTEAMRTAMAKFGNKPLTGEQVRWGMENLNLTEQRLEQLGFKGLARPLRVTCENHEGNGVAAVQQWDGKQWKIVSDWIEPMRDVVRPKLEAAAVEEGKKLGYTMRDCSKE
;
A
#
# COMPACT_ATOMS: atom_id res chain seq x y z
N MET A 1 41.43 -70.82 -52.91
CA MET A 1 42.09 -72.05 -52.41
C MET A 1 41.68 -72.17 -50.96
N ALA A 2 40.75 -72.97 -50.72
CA ALA A 2 40.79 -74.16 -49.89
C ALA A 2 40.85 -73.89 -48.38
N VAL A 3 39.77 -74.20 -47.78
CA VAL A 3 39.40 -74.62 -46.43
C VAL A 3 40.39 -75.71 -45.89
N PRO A 4 40.55 -75.93 -44.56
CA PRO A 4 39.43 -76.62 -43.85
C PRO A 4 39.20 -76.25 -42.38
N ALA A 5 38.04 -76.66 -41.94
CA ALA A 5 37.50 -76.76 -40.60
C ALA A 5 38.23 -77.71 -39.70
N LEU A 6 38.09 -77.59 -38.39
CA LEU A 6 38.03 -78.66 -37.44
C LEU A 6 37.16 -78.27 -36.23
N THR A 7 36.27 -79.15 -35.98
CA THR A 7 35.34 -79.44 -34.84
C THR A 7 36.07 -79.60 -33.54
N GLU A 8 35.49 -79.23 -32.43
CA GLU A 8 35.14 -80.15 -31.35
C GLU A 8 34.31 -79.57 -30.19
N GLN A 9 33.59 -80.42 -29.59
CA GLN A 9 32.43 -80.30 -28.69
C GLN A 9 32.77 -80.05 -27.19
N PRO A 10 31.84 -80.20 -26.28
CA PRO A 10 31.52 -79.17 -25.27
C PRO A 10 31.94 -79.56 -23.85
N LYS A 11 31.98 -78.61 -22.92
CA LYS A 11 31.95 -78.89 -21.48
C LYS A 11 30.82 -78.13 -20.82
N GLU A 12 29.75 -78.79 -20.51
CA GLU A 12 28.71 -78.50 -19.56
C GLU A 12 29.25 -78.32 -18.13
N ASN A 13 28.47 -77.55 -17.34
CA ASN A 13 28.46 -77.45 -15.87
C ASN A 13 29.43 -76.46 -15.20
N THR A 14 29.00 -75.23 -15.17
CA THR A 14 29.21 -74.38 -13.97
C THR A 14 28.35 -73.10 -13.97
N MET A 15 27.15 -73.13 -14.53
CA MET A 15 26.35 -71.89 -14.72
C MET A 15 25.00 -71.87 -13.96
N LYS A 16 24.78 -72.79 -12.99
CA LYS A 16 23.51 -72.84 -12.24
C LYS A 16 23.56 -72.17 -10.82
N THR A 17 24.72 -71.90 -10.25
CA THR A 17 24.83 -71.36 -8.89
C THR A 17 25.10 -69.88 -8.82
N ARG A 18 25.52 -69.23 -9.89
CA ARG A 18 25.76 -67.75 -9.90
C ARG A 18 24.53 -66.90 -10.25
N THR A 19 23.50 -67.51 -10.88
CA THR A 19 22.29 -66.79 -11.32
C THR A 19 21.27 -66.63 -10.19
N LEU A 20 21.28 -67.45 -9.16
CA LEU A 20 20.35 -67.37 -8.02
C LEU A 20 20.77 -66.28 -7.02
N THR A 21 22.09 -66.02 -6.88
CA THR A 21 22.60 -65.00 -5.94
C THR A 21 22.46 -63.60 -6.49
N ILE A 22 22.47 -63.38 -7.79
CA ILE A 22 22.27 -62.06 -8.44
C ILE A 22 20.78 -61.68 -8.46
N ALA A 23 19.86 -62.66 -8.59
CA ALA A 23 18.42 -62.41 -8.56
C ALA A 23 17.91 -62.02 -7.16
N LEU A 24 18.52 -62.49 -6.07
CA LEU A 24 18.18 -62.11 -4.70
C LEU A 24 18.74 -60.74 -4.28
N LEU A 25 19.87 -60.29 -4.85
CA LEU A 25 20.38 -58.94 -4.64
C LEU A 25 19.65 -57.87 -5.45
N ALA A 26 19.09 -58.21 -6.62
CA ALA A 26 18.28 -57.28 -7.43
C ALA A 26 16.88 -57.08 -6.82
N LEU A 27 16.33 -58.05 -6.09
CA LEU A 27 15.02 -57.92 -5.43
C LEU A 27 15.09 -57.13 -4.10
N ALA A 28 16.25 -57.08 -3.46
CA ALA A 28 16.44 -56.30 -2.24
C ALA A 28 16.63 -54.79 -2.50
N LEU A 29 16.98 -54.40 -3.73
CA LEU A 29 17.13 -52.97 -4.11
C LEU A 29 15.80 -52.33 -4.57
N THR A 30 14.72 -53.09 -4.79
CA THR A 30 13.41 -52.57 -5.19
C THR A 30 12.45 -52.33 -4.02
N LEU A 31 12.84 -52.67 -2.79
CA LEU A 31 12.08 -52.45 -1.56
C LEU A 31 12.68 -51.42 -0.66
N ALA A 32 13.63 -50.59 -1.15
CA ALA A 32 13.92 -49.35 -0.46
C ALA A 32 12.64 -48.52 -0.49
N PRO A 33 12.06 -48.14 0.68
CA PRO A 33 10.97 -47.21 0.66
C PRO A 33 11.52 -45.95 -0.04
N TRP A 34 10.86 -45.57 -1.12
CA TRP A 34 10.95 -44.19 -1.57
C TRP A 34 10.46 -43.37 -0.38
N ALA A 35 11.34 -43.11 0.57
CA ALA A 35 11.24 -41.92 1.41
C ALA A 35 11.26 -40.79 0.42
N GLY A 36 10.07 -40.42 -0.06
CA GLY A 36 9.89 -39.22 -0.82
C GLY A 36 10.59 -38.15 -0.01
N VAL A 37 11.65 -37.59 -0.55
CA VAL A 37 12.14 -36.31 -0.12
C VAL A 37 10.93 -35.42 -0.35
N ALA A 38 10.07 -35.30 0.65
CA ALA A 38 9.15 -34.21 0.76
C ALA A 38 10.08 -33.01 0.74
N LEU A 39 10.30 -32.44 -0.45
CA LEU A 39 10.82 -31.09 -0.58
C LEU A 39 9.92 -30.30 0.38
N ALA A 40 10.49 -29.92 1.51
CA ALA A 40 9.83 -29.03 2.44
C ALA A 40 9.50 -27.82 1.58
N GLN A 41 8.25 -27.77 1.10
CA GLN A 41 7.75 -26.65 0.36
C GLN A 41 8.00 -25.48 1.29
N ASP A 42 8.93 -24.61 0.93
CA ASP A 42 9.28 -23.46 1.75
C ASP A 42 7.96 -22.79 2.14
N LYS A 43 7.68 -22.80 3.45
CA LYS A 43 6.43 -22.23 3.98
C LYS A 43 6.47 -20.73 3.72
N THR A 44 5.91 -20.30 2.62
CA THR A 44 5.88 -18.89 2.23
C THR A 44 4.44 -18.40 2.10
N MET A 45 4.27 -17.08 2.29
CA MET A 45 3.05 -16.35 1.99
C MET A 45 3.36 -15.34 0.91
N PHE A 46 2.54 -15.25 -0.13
CA PHE A 46 2.82 -14.42 -1.29
C PHE A 46 2.04 -13.11 -1.28
N ILE A 47 2.76 -12.00 -1.53
CA ILE A 47 2.21 -10.64 -1.69
C ILE A 47 2.74 -10.07 -3.00
N PRO A 48 1.92 -9.93 -4.06
CA PRO A 48 2.33 -9.26 -5.29
C PRO A 48 2.52 -7.76 -5.06
N LEU A 49 3.56 -7.18 -5.65
CA LEU A 49 3.85 -5.76 -5.61
C LEU A 49 3.57 -5.14 -6.97
N LEU A 50 2.50 -4.37 -7.07
CA LEU A 50 2.20 -3.55 -8.25
C LEU A 50 3.00 -2.25 -8.14
N VAL A 51 3.93 -2.02 -9.07
CA VAL A 51 4.89 -0.91 -8.99
C VAL A 51 4.89 -0.08 -10.27
N TYR A 52 5.35 1.17 -10.16
CA TYR A 52 5.62 2.05 -11.29
C TYR A 52 6.93 2.78 -11.04
N ARG A 53 8.02 2.14 -11.49
CA ARG A 53 9.40 2.64 -11.39
C ARG A 53 9.80 3.47 -12.60
N THR A 54 8.93 3.54 -13.61
CA THR A 54 9.17 4.25 -14.88
C THR A 54 8.03 5.22 -15.19
N GLY A 55 8.26 6.14 -16.13
CA GLY A 55 7.26 7.11 -16.60
C GLY A 55 7.03 8.29 -15.64
N ALA A 56 5.96 9.03 -15.88
CA ALA A 56 5.64 10.29 -15.20
C ALA A 56 5.35 10.14 -13.69
N TYR A 57 5.04 8.95 -13.24
CA TYR A 57 4.69 8.66 -11.84
C TYR A 57 5.84 8.01 -11.05
N ALA A 58 6.97 7.74 -11.71
CA ALA A 58 8.17 7.16 -11.08
C ALA A 58 8.69 7.93 -9.86
N PRO A 59 8.63 9.29 -9.82
CA PRO A 59 9.07 10.03 -8.63
C PRO A 59 8.34 9.62 -7.34
N SER A 60 7.08 9.19 -7.46
CA SER A 60 6.30 8.66 -6.33
C SER A 60 6.38 7.14 -6.22
N GLY A 61 6.48 6.44 -7.36
CA GLY A 61 6.47 4.97 -7.41
C GLY A 61 7.75 4.32 -6.89
N ILE A 62 8.90 4.90 -7.18
CA ILE A 62 10.21 4.37 -6.77
C ILE A 62 10.36 4.29 -5.25
N PRO A 63 10.21 5.40 -4.47
CA PRO A 63 10.36 5.32 -3.02
C PRO A 63 9.31 4.40 -2.38
N SER A 64 8.10 4.35 -2.96
CA SER A 64 7.05 3.45 -2.49
C SER A 64 7.41 1.96 -2.69
N ALA A 65 7.89 1.58 -3.86
CA ALA A 65 8.33 0.21 -4.12
C ALA A 65 9.50 -0.19 -3.22
N ASN A 66 10.46 0.73 -2.99
CA ASN A 66 11.63 0.48 -2.16
C ASN A 66 11.25 0.20 -0.70
N GLY A 67 10.31 0.94 -0.12
CA GLY A 67 9.88 0.71 1.26
C GLY A 67 9.23 -0.66 1.48
N PHE A 68 8.42 -1.15 0.52
CA PHE A 68 7.89 -2.52 0.58
C PHE A 68 9.00 -3.57 0.53
N ASN A 69 9.90 -3.46 -0.46
CA ASN A 69 11.00 -4.41 -0.64
C ASN A 69 11.89 -4.49 0.60
N ASP A 70 12.30 -3.34 1.13
CA ASP A 70 13.22 -3.28 2.26
C ASP A 70 12.58 -3.83 3.53
N TYR A 71 11.30 -3.55 3.77
CA TYR A 71 10.61 -4.09 4.94
C TYR A 71 10.40 -5.60 4.87
N PHE A 72 10.01 -6.14 3.70
CA PHE A 72 9.87 -7.59 3.54
C PHE A 72 11.22 -8.31 3.61
N ASN A 73 12.28 -7.72 3.06
CA ASN A 73 13.63 -8.24 3.20
C ASN A 73 14.09 -8.21 4.68
N LEU A 74 13.79 -7.12 5.40
CA LEU A 74 14.07 -7.05 6.84
C LEU A 74 13.42 -8.19 7.60
N LEU A 75 12.11 -8.41 7.42
CA LEU A 75 11.38 -9.46 8.12
C LEU A 75 11.92 -10.85 7.77
N ASN A 76 12.19 -11.11 6.49
CA ASN A 76 12.70 -12.40 6.03
C ASN A 76 14.12 -12.69 6.56
N ASP A 77 14.99 -11.67 6.60
CA ASP A 77 16.40 -11.84 6.95
C ASP A 77 16.64 -11.74 8.45
N ARG A 78 15.93 -10.89 9.17
CA ARG A 78 16.08 -10.71 10.61
C ARG A 78 15.24 -11.70 11.40
N ASP A 79 13.97 -11.88 11.01
CA ASP A 79 12.96 -12.59 11.79
C ASP A 79 12.61 -13.98 11.20
N GLY A 80 13.16 -14.33 10.04
CA GLY A 80 12.78 -15.56 9.32
C GLY A 80 11.36 -15.50 8.75
N GLY A 81 10.82 -14.30 8.55
CA GLY A 81 9.46 -14.03 8.11
C GLY A 81 8.50 -13.74 9.27
N ILE A 82 7.21 -13.97 9.08
CA ILE A 82 6.18 -13.81 10.11
C ILE A 82 6.05 -15.14 10.87
N ASN A 83 6.49 -15.19 12.13
CA ASN A 83 6.45 -16.40 12.97
C ASN A 83 7.04 -17.65 12.27
N GLY A 84 8.15 -17.48 11.54
CA GLY A 84 8.85 -18.54 10.83
C GLY A 84 8.27 -18.88 9.43
N VAL A 85 7.32 -18.08 8.92
CA VAL A 85 6.80 -18.19 7.55
C VAL A 85 7.27 -17.00 6.74
N LYS A 86 8.12 -17.23 5.74
CA LYS A 86 8.69 -16.18 4.90
C LYS A 86 7.65 -15.52 4.00
N ILE A 87 7.89 -14.26 3.66
CA ILE A 87 7.10 -13.53 2.67
C ILE A 87 7.78 -13.67 1.32
N ALA A 88 7.09 -14.29 0.37
CA ALA A 88 7.44 -14.22 -1.03
C ALA A 88 6.79 -12.95 -1.62
N PHE A 89 7.52 -12.23 -2.47
CA PHE A 89 6.99 -11.06 -3.17
C PHE A 89 7.63 -10.94 -4.55
N GLU A 90 6.88 -10.39 -5.49
CA GLU A 90 7.33 -10.20 -6.87
C GLU A 90 6.75 -8.87 -7.39
N GLU A 91 7.61 -8.04 -7.99
CA GLU A 91 7.19 -6.77 -8.60
C GLU A 91 6.61 -6.97 -10.00
N CYS A 92 5.58 -6.20 -10.32
CA CYS A 92 5.07 -6.04 -11.67
C CYS A 92 4.92 -4.55 -11.98
N GLU A 93 5.70 -4.10 -12.98
CA GLU A 93 5.67 -2.72 -13.49
C GLU A 93 4.38 -2.45 -14.28
N PHE A 94 3.65 -1.36 -13.95
CA PHE A 94 2.42 -0.99 -14.64
C PHE A 94 2.31 0.50 -15.00
N GLN A 95 3.37 1.29 -14.79
CA GLN A 95 3.48 2.72 -15.17
C GLN A 95 2.32 3.60 -14.68
N TYR A 96 1.61 3.18 -13.64
CA TYR A 96 0.37 3.81 -13.14
C TYR A 96 -0.81 3.74 -14.14
N ASP A 97 -0.73 2.89 -15.17
CA ASP A 97 -1.83 2.61 -16.09
C ASP A 97 -2.78 1.57 -15.49
N THR A 98 -4.07 1.90 -15.45
CA THR A 98 -5.08 1.07 -14.79
C THR A 98 -5.22 -0.31 -15.44
N LYS A 99 -5.16 -0.40 -16.78
CA LYS A 99 -5.29 -1.66 -17.51
C LYS A 99 -4.08 -2.55 -17.23
N GLN A 100 -2.87 -2.01 -17.34
CA GLN A 100 -1.65 -2.75 -17.03
C GLN A 100 -1.60 -3.18 -15.56
N GLY A 101 -2.10 -2.37 -14.62
CA GLY A 101 -2.19 -2.73 -13.21
C GLY A 101 -3.10 -3.93 -12.96
N VAL A 102 -4.26 -4.01 -13.65
CA VAL A 102 -5.14 -5.18 -13.62
C VAL A 102 -4.46 -6.40 -14.25
N GLU A 103 -3.78 -6.24 -15.39
CA GLU A 103 -3.02 -7.32 -16.03
C GLU A 103 -1.88 -7.84 -15.13
N CYS A 104 -1.18 -6.95 -14.42
CA CYS A 104 -0.18 -7.31 -13.40
C CYS A 104 -0.79 -8.15 -12.29
N PHE A 105 -1.94 -7.75 -11.75
CA PHE A 105 -2.65 -8.52 -10.73
C PHE A 105 -3.02 -9.91 -11.23
N GLU A 106 -3.66 -10.02 -12.39
CA GLU A 106 -4.07 -11.31 -12.97
C GLU A 106 -2.88 -12.24 -13.21
N ARG A 107 -1.74 -11.69 -13.66
CA ARG A 107 -0.52 -12.46 -13.89
C ARG A 107 0.12 -12.97 -12.60
N LEU A 108 0.03 -12.20 -11.53
CA LEU A 108 0.71 -12.52 -10.27
C LEU A 108 -0.17 -13.30 -9.29
N LYS A 109 -1.50 -13.12 -9.30
CA LYS A 109 -2.39 -13.62 -8.24
C LYS A 109 -2.29 -15.12 -7.96
N GLY A 110 -1.95 -15.94 -8.96
CA GLY A 110 -1.80 -17.40 -8.81
C GLY A 110 -0.38 -17.89 -8.54
N LYS A 111 0.64 -17.00 -8.52
CA LYS A 111 2.04 -17.40 -8.29
C LYS A 111 2.31 -17.75 -6.83
N HIS A 112 3.39 -18.48 -6.60
CA HIS A 112 3.90 -18.84 -5.27
C HIS A 112 2.85 -19.43 -4.30
N GLY A 113 1.89 -20.18 -4.83
CA GLY A 113 0.80 -20.76 -4.04
C GLY A 113 -0.43 -19.89 -3.87
N GLY A 114 -0.46 -18.72 -4.48
CA GLY A 114 -1.56 -17.77 -4.49
C GLY A 114 -1.32 -16.53 -3.64
N ALA A 115 -1.73 -15.37 -4.17
CA ALA A 115 -1.67 -14.11 -3.46
C ALA A 115 -2.68 -14.08 -2.30
N LEU A 116 -2.27 -13.56 -1.16
CA LEU A 116 -3.13 -13.43 0.01
C LEU A 116 -3.72 -12.03 0.15
N LEU A 117 -2.94 -11.05 -0.29
CA LEU A 117 -3.23 -9.64 -0.18
C LEU A 117 -2.56 -8.89 -1.33
N VAL A 118 -3.15 -7.80 -1.78
CA VAL A 118 -2.57 -6.87 -2.73
C VAL A 118 -2.74 -5.42 -2.26
N ASN A 119 -1.68 -4.62 -2.45
CA ASN A 119 -1.75 -3.17 -2.38
C ASN A 119 -1.73 -2.63 -3.81
N PRO A 120 -2.89 -2.22 -4.40
CA PRO A 120 -2.96 -1.83 -5.82
C PRO A 120 -2.15 -0.58 -6.16
N PHE A 121 -1.86 0.27 -5.18
CA PHE A 121 -1.10 1.52 -5.31
C PHE A 121 -1.65 2.49 -6.38
N SER A 122 -2.92 2.33 -6.72
CA SER A 122 -3.68 3.15 -7.65
C SER A 122 -5.16 3.02 -7.34
N THR A 123 -5.86 4.15 -7.17
CA THR A 123 -7.31 4.19 -6.98
C THR A 123 -8.04 3.59 -8.19
N GLY A 124 -7.57 3.88 -9.41
CA GLY A 124 -8.14 3.31 -10.63
C GLY A 124 -8.05 1.78 -10.67
N VAL A 125 -6.88 1.22 -10.33
CA VAL A 125 -6.69 -0.24 -10.22
C VAL A 125 -7.57 -0.81 -9.11
N THR A 126 -7.63 -0.16 -7.93
CA THR A 126 -8.45 -0.61 -6.81
C THR A 126 -9.90 -0.79 -7.22
N TYR A 127 -10.49 0.19 -7.92
CA TYR A 127 -11.88 0.11 -8.40
C TYR A 127 -12.12 -1.11 -9.29
N GLN A 128 -11.16 -1.46 -10.15
CA GLN A 128 -11.26 -2.63 -11.02
C GLN A 128 -11.09 -3.96 -10.27
N LEU A 129 -10.36 -3.96 -9.15
CA LEU A 129 -10.11 -5.16 -8.36
C LEU A 129 -11.20 -5.43 -7.31
N ILE A 130 -11.97 -4.42 -6.88
CA ILE A 130 -13.04 -4.59 -5.89
C ILE A 130 -13.98 -5.76 -6.22
N PRO A 131 -14.55 -5.89 -7.44
CA PRO A 131 -15.44 -7.00 -7.75
C PRO A 131 -14.72 -8.37 -7.85
N LYS A 132 -13.40 -8.38 -8.03
CA LYS A 132 -12.59 -9.59 -8.11
C LYS A 132 -12.20 -10.13 -6.73
N ALA A 133 -12.01 -9.25 -5.75
CA ALA A 133 -11.51 -9.61 -4.42
C ALA A 133 -12.30 -10.73 -3.72
N PRO A 134 -13.65 -10.73 -3.67
CA PRO A 134 -14.42 -11.83 -3.07
C PRO A 134 -14.36 -13.13 -3.88
N VAL A 135 -14.19 -13.05 -5.20
CA VAL A 135 -14.09 -14.21 -6.10
C VAL A 135 -12.74 -14.89 -5.95
N ASP A 136 -11.67 -14.09 -5.99
CA ASP A 136 -10.29 -14.57 -5.88
C ASP A 136 -9.88 -14.85 -4.41
N LYS A 137 -10.67 -14.38 -3.44
CA LYS A 137 -10.39 -14.42 -2.00
C LYS A 137 -9.05 -13.77 -1.64
N ILE A 138 -8.74 -12.67 -2.30
CA ILE A 138 -7.54 -11.88 -2.10
C ILE A 138 -7.93 -10.55 -1.46
N VAL A 139 -7.31 -10.23 -0.33
CA VAL A 139 -7.55 -8.96 0.37
C VAL A 139 -6.98 -7.80 -0.43
N ILE A 140 -7.75 -6.72 -0.58
CA ILE A 140 -7.26 -5.44 -1.08
C ILE A 140 -7.01 -4.52 0.12
N HIS A 141 -5.77 -4.08 0.30
CA HIS A 141 -5.45 -3.01 1.24
C HIS A 141 -5.03 -1.77 0.48
N SER A 142 -5.91 -0.78 0.46
CA SER A 142 -5.71 0.47 -0.27
C SER A 142 -5.07 1.59 0.57
N ALA A 143 -4.52 1.28 1.73
CA ALA A 143 -3.63 2.12 2.55
C ALA A 143 -3.86 3.65 2.43
N GLY A 144 -5.10 4.11 2.64
CA GLY A 144 -5.45 5.53 2.57
C GLY A 144 -5.76 6.06 1.16
N TYR A 145 -6.07 5.20 0.20
CA TYR A 145 -6.62 5.62 -1.10
C TYR A 145 -7.94 4.91 -1.41
N GLY A 146 -8.61 5.29 -2.50
CA GLY A 146 -9.98 4.92 -2.80
C GLY A 146 -10.23 3.44 -3.08
N MET A 147 -11.44 2.98 -3.08
CA MET A 147 -12.71 3.71 -2.98
C MET A 147 -13.09 3.94 -1.51
N THR A 148 -13.39 5.17 -1.14
CA THR A 148 -13.79 5.49 0.25
C THR A 148 -15.02 4.70 0.71
N ALA A 149 -16.04 4.53 -0.13
CA ALA A 149 -17.25 3.77 0.19
C ALA A 149 -16.95 2.31 0.60
N SER A 150 -15.85 1.72 0.12
CA SER A 150 -15.45 0.36 0.46
C SER A 150 -14.91 0.19 1.89
N ALA A 151 -14.80 1.28 2.65
CA ALA A 151 -14.41 1.21 4.05
C ALA A 151 -15.55 0.76 5.00
N ASP A 152 -16.77 0.58 4.49
CA ASP A 152 -17.81 -0.15 5.20
C ASP A 152 -17.66 -1.65 4.93
N GLY A 153 -17.03 -2.34 5.86
CA GLY A 153 -16.74 -3.76 5.72
C GLY A 153 -17.99 -4.66 5.71
N ARG A 154 -19.15 -4.16 6.12
CA ARG A 154 -20.43 -4.89 6.00
C ARG A 154 -20.81 -5.12 4.54
N TRP A 155 -20.43 -4.21 3.64
CA TRP A 155 -20.67 -4.30 2.21
C TRP A 155 -19.45 -4.77 1.43
N PHE A 156 -18.23 -4.38 1.89
CA PHE A 156 -16.96 -4.64 1.21
C PHE A 156 -15.99 -5.45 2.09
N PRO A 157 -16.29 -6.72 2.39
CA PRO A 157 -15.51 -7.51 3.35
C PRO A 157 -14.06 -7.76 2.95
N TRP A 158 -13.71 -7.57 1.69
CA TRP A 158 -12.38 -7.84 1.14
C TRP A 158 -11.54 -6.59 0.87
N VAL A 159 -12.05 -5.40 1.20
CA VAL A 159 -11.38 -4.12 0.90
C VAL A 159 -11.16 -3.33 2.17
N PHE A 160 -9.92 -2.92 2.41
CA PHE A 160 -9.49 -2.21 3.62
C PHE A 160 -8.81 -0.90 3.23
N ASN A 161 -9.18 0.21 3.89
CA ASN A 161 -8.70 1.55 3.57
C ASN A 161 -7.87 2.18 4.69
N PHE A 162 -7.66 1.45 5.81
CA PHE A 162 -6.90 2.03 6.91
C PHE A 162 -5.49 2.51 6.46
N PRO A 163 -4.88 3.52 7.11
CA PRO A 163 -5.32 4.10 8.39
C PRO A 163 -6.45 5.14 8.30
N MET A 164 -6.83 5.59 7.09
CA MET A 164 -7.86 6.63 6.89
C MET A 164 -8.32 6.66 5.43
N THR A 165 -9.51 7.17 5.16
CA THR A 165 -10.03 7.39 3.80
C THR A 165 -9.78 8.82 3.30
N TYR A 166 -9.96 9.06 1.99
CA TYR A 166 -9.88 10.41 1.42
C TYR A 166 -10.97 11.35 1.93
N TRP A 167 -12.16 10.82 2.25
CA TRP A 167 -13.22 11.67 2.81
C TRP A 167 -12.88 12.13 4.21
N SER A 168 -12.34 11.23 5.03
CA SER A 168 -11.84 11.57 6.36
C SER A 168 -10.68 12.56 6.28
N GLN A 169 -9.74 12.37 5.35
CA GLN A 169 -8.64 13.31 5.12
C GLN A 169 -9.15 14.70 4.71
N ALA A 170 -10.07 14.78 3.75
CA ALA A 170 -10.64 16.05 3.30
C ALA A 170 -11.33 16.79 4.46
N SER A 171 -12.03 16.06 5.34
CA SER A 171 -12.63 16.63 6.53
C SER A 171 -11.60 17.13 7.55
N ALA A 172 -10.49 16.40 7.73
CA ALA A 172 -9.38 16.80 8.57
C ALA A 172 -8.66 18.05 8.01
N PHE A 173 -8.52 18.14 6.69
CA PHE A 173 -8.01 19.35 6.02
C PHE A 173 -8.90 20.57 6.33
N VAL A 174 -10.22 20.47 6.15
CA VAL A 174 -11.13 21.57 6.45
C VAL A 174 -11.09 21.94 7.94
N LYS A 175 -10.99 20.96 8.82
CA LYS A 175 -10.84 21.18 10.27
C LYS A 175 -9.53 21.92 10.59
N TYR A 176 -8.42 21.55 9.94
CA TYR A 176 -7.16 22.26 10.09
C TYR A 176 -7.27 23.72 9.62
N VAL A 177 -7.85 23.95 8.44
CA VAL A 177 -8.07 25.31 7.93
C VAL A 177 -8.92 26.13 8.92
N GLY A 178 -10.00 25.56 9.43
CA GLY A 178 -10.81 26.19 10.48
C GLY A 178 -10.01 26.56 11.73
N GLN A 179 -9.11 25.68 12.19
CA GLN A 179 -8.21 25.98 13.31
C GLN A 179 -7.29 27.18 13.03
N GLN A 180 -6.75 27.27 11.79
CA GLN A 180 -5.90 28.38 11.39
C GLN A 180 -6.67 29.72 11.28
N GLU A 181 -7.95 29.67 10.94
CA GLU A 181 -8.83 30.85 10.84
C GLU A 181 -9.48 31.24 12.18
N GLY A 182 -9.27 30.44 13.26
CA GLY A 182 -9.84 30.71 14.59
C GLY A 182 -11.19 30.07 14.87
N GLY A 183 -11.65 29.16 14.02
CA GLY A 183 -12.88 28.36 14.19
C GLY A 183 -13.51 27.97 12.86
N LEU A 184 -14.30 26.88 12.87
CA LEU A 184 -15.02 26.44 11.68
C LEU A 184 -16.06 27.47 11.21
N ASP A 185 -16.61 28.25 12.11
CA ASP A 185 -17.54 29.36 11.83
C ASP A 185 -16.87 30.51 11.04
N LYS A 186 -15.55 30.65 11.14
CA LYS A 186 -14.75 31.64 10.41
C LYS A 186 -14.48 31.24 8.95
N LEU A 187 -14.86 30.05 8.54
CA LEU A 187 -14.74 29.62 7.16
C LEU A 187 -15.80 30.22 6.24
N LYS A 188 -16.88 30.77 6.78
CA LYS A 188 -17.95 31.40 5.99
C LYS A 188 -17.39 32.54 5.11
N GLY A 189 -17.58 32.43 3.79
CA GLY A 189 -17.09 33.37 2.78
C GLY A 189 -15.60 33.24 2.43
N LYS A 190 -14.86 32.35 3.06
CA LYS A 190 -13.49 32.02 2.65
C LYS A 190 -13.48 31.27 1.32
N LYS A 191 -12.46 31.50 0.52
CA LYS A 191 -12.29 30.84 -0.79
C LYS A 191 -11.28 29.70 -0.69
N ILE A 192 -11.71 28.50 -1.02
CA ILE A 192 -10.85 27.31 -1.06
C ILE A 192 -10.82 26.78 -2.50
N ALA A 193 -9.64 26.67 -3.09
CA ALA A 193 -9.43 26.03 -4.38
C ALA A 193 -8.92 24.59 -4.18
N HIS A 194 -9.55 23.61 -4.78
CA HIS A 194 -9.05 22.24 -4.84
C HIS A 194 -8.51 21.94 -6.23
N ILE A 195 -7.19 21.82 -6.35
CA ILE A 195 -6.49 21.42 -7.57
C ILE A 195 -6.28 19.91 -7.51
N TYR A 196 -6.84 19.17 -8.45
CA TYR A 196 -6.81 17.71 -8.37
C TYR A 196 -6.50 17.03 -9.69
N HIS A 197 -5.80 15.91 -9.61
CA HIS A 197 -5.55 15.01 -10.71
C HIS A 197 -6.86 14.50 -11.29
N ASN A 198 -7.10 14.70 -12.59
CA ASN A 198 -8.36 14.32 -13.25
C ASN A 198 -8.45 12.79 -13.43
N SER A 199 -8.61 12.09 -12.34
CA SER A 199 -8.73 10.63 -12.26
C SER A 199 -9.65 10.24 -11.09
N PRO A 200 -10.02 8.96 -10.94
CA PRO A 200 -10.74 8.49 -9.76
C PRO A 200 -10.10 8.94 -8.45
N TYR A 201 -8.76 8.89 -8.36
CA TYR A 201 -8.00 9.34 -7.20
C TYR A 201 -8.27 10.80 -6.83
N GLY A 202 -8.02 11.72 -7.75
CA GLY A 202 -8.10 13.16 -7.44
C GLY A 202 -9.54 13.62 -7.16
N LYS A 203 -10.53 12.92 -7.68
CA LYS A 203 -11.96 13.22 -7.51
C LYS A 203 -12.54 12.75 -6.18
N GLU A 204 -11.89 11.81 -5.49
CA GLU A 204 -12.41 11.20 -4.26
C GLU A 204 -12.75 12.22 -3.17
N ALA A 205 -11.94 13.26 -2.99
CA ALA A 205 -12.17 14.26 -1.95
C ALA A 205 -13.36 15.20 -2.25
N ASN A 206 -13.72 15.39 -3.55
CA ASN A 206 -14.70 16.40 -3.98
C ASN A 206 -16.04 16.30 -3.24
N PRO A 207 -16.70 15.13 -3.15
CA PRO A 207 -18.00 15.04 -2.51
C PRO A 207 -18.02 15.46 -1.04
N THR A 208 -16.88 15.29 -0.34
CA THR A 208 -16.76 15.73 1.07
C THR A 208 -16.48 17.21 1.17
N LEU A 209 -15.62 17.75 0.29
CA LEU A 209 -15.35 19.17 0.23
C LEU A 209 -16.60 19.97 -0.14
N GLU A 210 -17.40 19.52 -1.10
CA GLU A 210 -18.68 20.12 -1.49
C GLU A 210 -19.68 20.11 -0.33
N GLU A 211 -19.80 19.00 0.38
CA GLU A 211 -20.68 18.90 1.54
C GLU A 211 -20.25 19.85 2.67
N LEU A 212 -18.97 19.92 2.95
CA LEU A 212 -18.44 20.82 3.98
C LEU A 212 -18.52 22.29 3.56
N ALA A 213 -18.33 22.61 2.28
CA ALA A 213 -18.54 23.96 1.75
C ALA A 213 -20.00 24.42 1.95
N ARG A 214 -20.96 23.55 1.64
CA ARG A 214 -22.38 23.82 1.86
C ARG A 214 -22.72 24.01 3.34
N ARG A 215 -22.14 23.20 4.25
CA ARG A 215 -22.41 23.27 5.70
C ARG A 215 -21.75 24.49 6.36
N LEU A 216 -20.51 24.81 5.97
CA LEU A 216 -19.70 25.81 6.65
C LEU A 216 -19.69 27.17 5.90
N GLY A 217 -20.26 27.22 4.68
CA GLY A 217 -20.44 28.44 3.91
C GLY A 217 -19.15 28.99 3.28
N PHE A 218 -18.11 28.18 3.08
CA PHE A 218 -16.97 28.59 2.27
C PHE A 218 -17.22 28.40 0.77
N GLU A 219 -16.57 29.20 -0.05
CA GLU A 219 -16.63 29.10 -1.51
C GLU A 219 -15.60 28.05 -1.97
N LEU A 220 -16.08 26.98 -2.61
CA LEU A 220 -15.21 25.92 -3.14
C LEU A 220 -15.09 26.04 -4.66
N THR A 221 -13.87 26.07 -5.17
CA THR A 221 -13.60 25.93 -6.61
C THR A 221 -12.81 24.66 -6.87
N LEU A 222 -13.36 23.80 -7.75
CA LEU A 222 -12.77 22.54 -8.16
C LEU A 222 -12.02 22.71 -9.49
N LEU A 223 -10.73 22.42 -9.53
CA LEU A 223 -9.83 22.61 -10.67
C LEU A 223 -9.17 21.29 -11.03
N ALA A 224 -9.71 20.65 -12.06
CA ALA A 224 -9.14 19.40 -12.59
C ALA A 224 -7.87 19.69 -13.41
N VAL A 225 -6.84 18.88 -13.21
CA VAL A 225 -5.63 18.87 -14.02
C VAL A 225 -5.51 17.51 -14.69
N ASP A 226 -5.48 17.49 -16.02
CA ASP A 226 -5.36 16.26 -16.78
C ASP A 226 -3.99 15.63 -16.60
N HIS A 227 -3.97 14.30 -16.46
CA HIS A 227 -2.71 13.58 -16.27
C HIS A 227 -1.88 13.51 -17.56
N PRO A 228 -0.55 13.49 -17.41
CA PRO A 228 0.21 13.32 -16.17
C PRO A 228 0.37 14.58 -15.31
N GLY A 229 -0.25 15.71 -15.65
CA GLY A 229 -0.26 16.92 -14.84
C GLY A 229 0.98 17.81 -15.01
N GLN A 230 1.67 17.74 -16.15
CA GLN A 230 2.80 18.60 -16.47
C GLN A 230 2.36 19.98 -16.95
N GLU A 231 1.20 20.09 -17.60
CA GLU A 231 0.66 21.33 -18.14
C GLU A 231 -0.33 21.95 -17.17
N GLN A 232 0.15 22.88 -16.34
CA GLN A 232 -0.66 23.49 -15.28
C GLN A 232 -0.77 25.04 -15.36
N LYS A 233 -0.11 25.69 -16.32
CA LYS A 233 -0.09 27.16 -16.42
C LYS A 233 -1.48 27.78 -16.45
N ALA A 234 -2.39 27.23 -17.24
CA ALA A 234 -3.76 27.72 -17.34
C ALA A 234 -4.51 27.62 -16.00
N THR A 235 -4.34 26.50 -15.30
CA THR A 235 -4.91 26.27 -13.96
C THR A 235 -4.40 27.30 -12.97
N TRP A 236 -3.09 27.56 -12.92
CA TRP A 236 -2.50 28.52 -11.96
C TRP A 236 -2.81 29.97 -12.29
N LEU A 237 -2.97 30.33 -13.57
CA LEU A 237 -3.54 31.62 -13.96
C LEU A 237 -4.99 31.79 -13.48
N GLN A 238 -5.78 30.73 -13.50
CA GLN A 238 -7.14 30.73 -12.94
C GLN A 238 -7.10 30.86 -11.42
N VAL A 239 -6.25 30.09 -10.71
CA VAL A 239 -6.05 30.22 -9.26
C VAL A 239 -5.68 31.65 -8.87
N ARG A 240 -4.74 32.26 -9.60
CA ARG A 240 -4.35 33.69 -9.34
C ARG A 240 -5.53 34.63 -9.48
N ARG A 241 -6.41 34.45 -10.47
CA ARG A 241 -7.62 35.27 -10.64
C ARG A 241 -8.66 35.05 -9.53
N LEU A 242 -8.81 33.83 -9.07
CA LEU A 242 -9.71 33.46 -7.98
C LEU A 242 -9.24 34.02 -6.64
N ASN A 243 -7.94 34.21 -6.49
CA ASN A 243 -7.28 34.66 -5.26
C ASN A 243 -7.83 33.92 -4.03
N PRO A 244 -7.66 32.59 -3.95
CA PRO A 244 -8.21 31.79 -2.86
C PRO A 244 -7.46 32.07 -1.56
N ASP A 245 -8.15 31.96 -0.42
CA ASP A 245 -7.54 32.02 0.91
C ASP A 245 -6.70 30.76 1.17
N TRP A 246 -7.15 29.60 0.68
CA TRP A 246 -6.48 28.31 0.85
C TRP A 246 -6.53 27.48 -0.44
N ILE A 247 -5.48 26.71 -0.64
CA ILE A 247 -5.38 25.77 -1.76
C ILE A 247 -5.17 24.37 -1.21
N TYR A 248 -5.99 23.43 -1.68
CA TYR A 248 -5.83 22.00 -1.44
C TYR A 248 -5.39 21.31 -2.72
N ILE A 249 -4.38 20.44 -2.66
CA ILE A 249 -3.84 19.75 -3.84
C ILE A 249 -3.95 18.24 -3.67
N SER A 250 -4.58 17.58 -4.64
CA SER A 250 -4.63 16.13 -4.77
C SER A 250 -3.98 15.70 -6.09
N GLY A 251 -2.66 15.80 -6.15
CA GLY A 251 -1.83 15.46 -7.28
C GLY A 251 -1.02 14.16 -7.08
N TRP A 252 -0.35 13.70 -8.11
CA TRP A 252 0.49 12.51 -8.07
C TRP A 252 1.63 12.57 -9.09
N GLY A 253 2.81 12.03 -8.72
CA GLY A 253 3.98 11.98 -9.60
C GLY A 253 4.47 13.38 -10.03
N VAL A 254 4.77 13.56 -11.30
CA VAL A 254 5.29 14.83 -11.84
C VAL A 254 4.34 16.02 -11.65
N MET A 255 3.04 15.77 -11.50
CA MET A 255 2.05 16.82 -11.23
C MET A 255 2.41 17.62 -9.97
N ASN A 256 2.89 16.93 -8.93
CA ASN A 256 3.14 17.55 -7.63
C ASN A 256 4.24 18.60 -7.69
N GLN A 257 5.41 18.23 -8.23
CA GLN A 257 6.53 19.16 -8.35
C GLN A 257 6.21 20.37 -9.24
N VAL A 258 5.40 20.18 -10.29
CA VAL A 258 4.92 21.27 -11.14
C VAL A 258 3.98 22.17 -10.34
N ALA A 259 3.02 21.59 -9.58
CA ALA A 259 2.09 22.36 -8.76
C ALA A 259 2.83 23.24 -7.72
N VAL A 260 3.83 22.70 -7.03
CA VAL A 260 4.62 23.45 -6.04
C VAL A 260 5.38 24.60 -6.71
N LYS A 261 6.01 24.36 -7.87
CA LYS A 261 6.72 25.42 -8.64
C LYS A 261 5.78 26.50 -9.12
N GLU A 262 4.66 26.12 -9.69
CA GLU A 262 3.67 27.07 -10.23
C GLU A 262 3.01 27.88 -9.10
N ALA A 263 2.69 27.26 -7.95
CA ALA A 263 2.18 27.98 -6.78
C ALA A 263 3.13 29.11 -6.35
N ALA A 264 4.42 28.81 -6.22
CA ALA A 264 5.44 29.79 -5.87
C ALA A 264 5.62 30.85 -6.96
N ALA A 265 5.67 30.45 -8.24
CA ALA A 265 5.83 31.38 -9.38
C ALA A 265 4.66 32.35 -9.53
N HIS A 266 3.45 31.95 -9.11
CA HIS A 266 2.27 32.80 -9.10
C HIS A 266 2.09 33.62 -7.79
N GLY A 267 3.06 33.55 -6.88
CA GLY A 267 3.09 34.34 -5.64
C GLY A 267 2.07 33.87 -4.60
N MET A 268 1.70 32.56 -4.62
CA MET A 268 0.83 32.02 -3.59
C MET A 268 1.55 32.01 -2.23
N LYS A 269 0.81 32.23 -1.15
CA LYS A 269 1.30 32.03 0.21
C LYS A 269 1.53 30.54 0.41
N MET A 270 2.78 30.08 0.36
CA MET A 270 3.11 28.65 0.40
C MET A 270 2.61 27.94 1.66
N ASP A 271 2.48 28.64 2.79
CA ASP A 271 1.90 28.13 4.03
C ASP A 271 0.37 27.99 4.01
N HIS A 272 -0.29 28.49 2.95
CA HIS A 272 -1.70 28.29 2.64
C HIS A 272 -1.93 27.30 1.49
N VAL A 273 -0.86 26.70 0.95
CA VAL A 273 -0.92 25.64 -0.06
C VAL A 273 -0.68 24.31 0.63
N ILE A 274 -1.71 23.47 0.66
CA ILE A 274 -1.70 22.21 1.41
C ILE A 274 -1.99 21.04 0.48
N GLY A 275 -1.02 20.14 0.34
CA GLY A 275 -1.21 18.87 -0.35
C GLY A 275 -2.00 17.86 0.48
N ASN A 276 -2.65 16.91 -0.17
CA ASN A 276 -3.07 15.71 0.51
C ASN A 276 -1.83 14.86 0.89
N TRP A 277 -1.99 13.73 1.55
CA TRP A 277 -0.82 12.90 1.95
C TRP A 277 -0.01 12.30 0.79
N TRP A 278 -0.49 12.37 -0.46
CA TRP A 278 0.24 11.93 -1.66
C TRP A 278 0.99 13.06 -2.37
N THR A 279 0.87 14.29 -1.87
CA THR A 279 1.50 15.49 -2.44
C THR A 279 2.40 16.21 -1.44
N GLY A 280 3.10 15.48 -0.60
CA GLY A 280 3.98 16.01 0.44
C GLY A 280 5.20 15.16 0.64
N THR A 281 6.02 15.03 -0.41
CA THR A 281 7.21 14.20 -0.41
C THR A 281 8.43 15.01 -0.83
N GLU A 282 9.61 14.48 -0.62
CA GLU A 282 10.88 15.09 -1.03
C GLU A 282 10.92 15.32 -2.55
N ALA A 283 10.40 14.36 -3.33
CA ALA A 283 10.32 14.46 -4.78
C ALA A 283 9.43 15.62 -5.27
N ASP A 284 8.50 16.07 -4.46
CA ASP A 284 7.58 17.17 -4.81
C ASP A 284 8.22 18.56 -4.57
N VAL A 285 9.02 18.69 -3.53
CA VAL A 285 9.52 19.98 -3.03
C VAL A 285 10.98 20.27 -3.38
N VAL A 286 11.85 19.25 -3.38
CA VAL A 286 13.28 19.42 -3.69
C VAL A 286 13.52 20.05 -5.06
N PRO A 287 12.79 19.68 -6.14
CA PRO A 287 12.97 20.31 -7.45
C PRO A 287 12.56 21.79 -7.53
N ALA A 288 11.79 22.30 -6.55
CA ALA A 288 11.41 23.71 -6.48
C ALA A 288 12.38 24.55 -5.63
N GLY A 289 13.33 23.91 -4.93
CA GLY A 289 14.33 24.58 -4.09
C GLY A 289 13.70 25.44 -3.00
N ASP A 290 14.27 26.63 -2.76
CA ASP A 290 13.78 27.57 -1.74
C ASP A 290 12.33 28.03 -1.97
N ALA A 291 11.84 27.97 -3.19
CA ALA A 291 10.47 28.34 -3.53
C ALA A 291 9.42 27.43 -2.90
N ALA A 292 9.80 26.21 -2.53
CA ALA A 292 8.91 25.28 -1.83
C ALA A 292 8.79 25.53 -0.32
N LYS A 293 9.66 26.40 0.25
CA LYS A 293 9.65 26.65 1.70
C LYS A 293 8.29 27.18 2.15
N GLY A 294 7.74 26.56 3.20
CA GLY A 294 6.42 26.88 3.71
C GLY A 294 5.30 25.97 3.20
N TYR A 295 5.49 25.29 2.06
CA TYR A 295 4.51 24.34 1.53
C TYR A 295 4.15 23.29 2.58
N LYS A 296 2.85 22.98 2.68
CA LYS A 296 2.32 22.02 3.65
C LYS A 296 1.71 20.81 2.96
N SER A 297 1.59 19.72 3.67
CA SER A 297 0.75 18.60 3.28
C SER A 297 0.15 17.90 4.48
N MET A 298 -0.97 17.19 4.23
CA MET A 298 -1.50 16.24 5.20
C MET A 298 -0.58 15.03 5.30
N THR A 299 -0.57 14.38 6.46
CA THR A 299 0.13 13.11 6.67
C THR A 299 -0.58 12.28 7.72
N PHE A 300 -0.40 10.96 7.72
CA PHE A 300 -0.88 10.04 8.76
C PHE A 300 0.29 9.36 9.53
N HIS A 301 1.50 9.81 9.33
CA HIS A 301 2.70 9.36 10.04
C HIS A 301 3.71 10.52 10.16
N ALA A 302 4.69 10.37 11.02
CA ALA A 302 5.77 11.37 11.13
C ALA A 302 6.75 11.24 9.95
N PRO A 303 7.33 12.36 9.45
CA PRO A 303 8.39 12.34 8.45
C PRO A 303 9.77 12.02 9.07
N GLY A 304 10.74 11.73 8.21
CA GLY A 304 12.16 11.55 8.56
C GLY A 304 12.57 10.11 8.81
N GLY A 305 13.89 9.90 8.93
CA GLY A 305 14.55 8.59 8.94
C GLY A 305 15.27 8.22 10.25
N THR A 306 14.89 8.83 11.39
CA THR A 306 15.61 8.65 12.67
C THR A 306 14.92 7.67 13.64
N PHE A 307 13.94 6.91 13.16
CA PHE A 307 13.22 5.96 13.99
C PHE A 307 13.92 4.59 14.04
N LYS A 308 13.68 3.82 15.08
CA LYS A 308 14.32 2.52 15.30
C LYS A 308 14.18 1.57 14.11
N ILE A 309 13.04 1.57 13.45
CA ILE A 309 12.82 0.72 12.26
C ILE A 309 13.82 1.04 11.13
N HIS A 310 14.20 2.31 10.94
CA HIS A 310 15.17 2.70 9.91
C HIS A 310 16.56 2.19 10.24
N GLU A 311 16.98 2.25 11.52
CA GLU A 311 18.24 1.65 11.98
C GLU A 311 18.26 0.15 11.71
N GLU A 312 17.16 -0.55 11.99
CA GLU A 312 17.02 -1.98 11.71
C GLU A 312 17.10 -2.31 10.21
N ILE A 313 16.42 -1.52 9.37
CA ILE A 313 16.47 -1.67 7.91
C ILE A 313 17.92 -1.42 7.43
N VAL A 314 18.56 -0.35 7.88
CA VAL A 314 19.95 -0.05 7.49
C VAL A 314 20.85 -1.22 7.87
N LYS A 315 20.81 -1.67 9.11
CA LYS A 315 21.66 -2.74 9.63
C LYS A 315 21.44 -4.09 8.96
N HIS A 316 20.19 -4.47 8.73
CA HIS A 316 19.83 -5.82 8.28
C HIS A 316 19.61 -5.95 6.78
N VAL A 317 19.43 -4.83 6.07
CA VAL A 317 19.18 -4.82 4.61
C VAL A 317 20.31 -4.09 3.88
N TYR A 318 20.58 -2.82 4.20
CA TYR A 318 21.58 -2.02 3.47
C TYR A 318 23.04 -2.44 3.77
N ASP A 319 23.40 -2.65 5.02
CA ASP A 319 24.75 -3.10 5.40
C ASP A 319 25.06 -4.52 4.88
N LYS A 320 24.03 -5.26 4.42
CA LYS A 320 24.16 -6.56 3.74
C LYS A 320 24.08 -6.48 2.21
N GLY A 321 24.05 -5.27 1.65
CA GLY A 321 23.99 -5.05 0.20
C GLY A 321 22.68 -5.43 -0.47
N LYS A 322 21.57 -5.50 0.29
CA LYS A 322 20.22 -5.88 -0.19
C LYS A 322 19.23 -4.71 -0.32
N GLY A 323 19.65 -3.49 -0.02
CA GLY A 323 18.81 -2.31 -0.06
C GLY A 323 18.28 -2.03 -1.48
N ALA A 324 16.99 -1.71 -1.57
CA ALA A 324 16.31 -1.46 -2.84
C ALA A 324 16.59 -0.05 -3.40
N ALA A 325 17.19 0.85 -2.60
CA ALA A 325 17.48 2.24 -2.95
C ALA A 325 18.91 2.66 -2.54
N LYS A 326 19.20 3.96 -2.67
CA LYS A 326 20.33 4.56 -1.97
C LYS A 326 20.00 4.69 -0.48
N ARG A 327 21.01 4.53 0.39
CA ARG A 327 20.84 4.57 1.85
C ARG A 327 20.19 5.87 2.34
N GLU A 328 20.51 6.99 1.69
CA GLU A 328 20.00 8.32 2.02
C GLU A 328 18.48 8.47 1.77
N ALA A 329 17.88 7.60 0.95
CA ALA A 329 16.44 7.59 0.70
C ALA A 329 15.62 6.88 1.81
N VAL A 330 16.30 6.20 2.75
CA VAL A 330 15.63 5.59 3.90
C VAL A 330 15.08 6.68 4.80
N GLY A 331 13.75 6.71 4.97
CA GLY A 331 13.09 7.73 5.77
C GLY A 331 12.42 8.84 4.96
N GLU A 332 12.54 8.85 3.64
CA GLU A 332 11.69 9.70 2.79
C GLU A 332 10.20 9.41 3.04
N VAL A 333 9.35 10.40 2.86
CA VAL A 333 7.92 10.31 3.22
C VAL A 333 7.22 9.12 2.56
N LEU A 334 7.38 8.91 1.25
CA LEU A 334 6.72 7.78 0.56
C LEU A 334 7.37 6.44 0.89
N TYR A 335 8.67 6.41 1.16
CA TYR A 335 9.35 5.22 1.67
C TYR A 335 8.74 4.80 3.01
N ASN A 336 8.65 5.73 3.97
CA ASN A 336 8.04 5.49 5.28
C ASN A 336 6.60 4.99 5.17
N ARG A 337 5.84 5.57 4.25
CA ARG A 337 4.43 5.22 4.04
C ARG A 337 4.25 3.77 3.66
N THR A 338 5.11 3.26 2.80
CA THR A 338 5.04 1.85 2.38
C THR A 338 5.68 0.89 3.36
N VAL A 339 6.71 1.31 4.09
CA VAL A 339 7.22 0.56 5.26
C VAL A 339 6.11 0.38 6.31
N ILE A 340 5.33 1.44 6.59
CA ILE A 340 4.17 1.36 7.49
C ILE A 340 3.08 0.46 6.90
N THR A 341 2.76 0.60 5.61
CA THR A 341 1.75 -0.24 4.96
C THR A 341 2.13 -1.73 5.01
N ALA A 342 3.40 -2.04 4.75
CA ALA A 342 3.93 -3.40 4.84
C ALA A 342 3.86 -3.92 6.29
N MET A 343 4.19 -3.08 7.27
CA MET A 343 4.05 -3.41 8.70
C MET A 343 2.59 -3.70 9.06
N LEU A 344 1.65 -2.87 8.64
CA LEU A 344 0.22 -3.07 8.90
C LEU A 344 -0.28 -4.39 8.30
N ASN A 345 0.11 -4.72 7.06
CA ASN A 345 -0.21 -5.98 6.41
C ASN A 345 0.31 -7.17 7.21
N THR A 346 1.57 -7.12 7.62
CA THR A 346 2.22 -8.23 8.33
C THR A 346 1.73 -8.38 9.77
N GLU A 347 1.34 -7.31 10.45
CA GLU A 347 0.71 -7.38 11.77
C GLU A 347 -0.71 -7.95 11.70
N ALA A 348 -1.48 -7.65 10.65
CA ALA A 348 -2.75 -8.32 10.41
C ALA A 348 -2.56 -9.82 10.15
N MET A 349 -1.56 -10.22 9.37
CA MET A 349 -1.20 -11.63 9.19
C MET A 349 -0.75 -12.27 10.52
N ARG A 350 0.03 -11.59 11.33
CA ARG A 350 0.45 -12.05 12.66
C ARG A 350 -0.75 -12.23 13.59
N THR A 351 -1.72 -11.32 13.54
CA THR A 351 -3.00 -11.43 14.27
C THR A 351 -3.77 -12.68 13.85
N ALA A 352 -3.84 -12.95 12.55
CA ALA A 352 -4.44 -14.18 12.03
C ALA A 352 -3.68 -15.44 12.48
N MET A 353 -2.35 -15.42 12.44
CA MET A 353 -1.54 -16.56 12.89
C MET A 353 -1.72 -16.87 14.39
N ALA A 354 -1.95 -15.85 15.21
CA ALA A 354 -2.25 -16.06 16.63
C ALA A 354 -3.55 -16.89 16.84
N LYS A 355 -4.53 -16.78 15.93
CA LYS A 355 -5.78 -17.55 15.95
C LYS A 355 -5.66 -18.88 15.23
N PHE A 356 -5.05 -18.90 14.04
CA PHE A 356 -5.10 -20.04 13.12
C PHE A 356 -3.81 -20.90 13.12
N GLY A 357 -2.80 -20.50 13.90
CA GLY A 357 -1.50 -21.17 14.02
C GLY A 357 -0.43 -20.60 13.09
N ASN A 358 0.84 -20.84 13.45
CA ASN A 358 2.04 -20.34 12.73
C ASN A 358 2.28 -21.20 11.47
N LYS A 359 1.53 -20.96 10.43
CA LYS A 359 1.56 -21.63 9.12
C LYS A 359 1.16 -20.65 8.01
N PRO A 360 1.40 -20.97 6.72
CA PRO A 360 0.82 -20.19 5.64
C PRO A 360 -0.69 -20.03 5.81
N LEU A 361 -1.18 -18.80 5.61
CA LEU A 361 -2.57 -18.42 5.77
C LEU A 361 -3.35 -18.58 4.47
N THR A 362 -4.67 -18.60 4.55
CA THR A 362 -5.57 -18.38 3.42
C THR A 362 -6.00 -16.92 3.36
N GLY A 363 -6.56 -16.48 2.21
CA GLY A 363 -7.08 -15.10 2.08
C GLY A 363 -8.17 -14.79 3.10
N GLU A 364 -9.05 -15.75 3.41
CA GLU A 364 -10.09 -15.59 4.46
C GLU A 364 -9.47 -15.36 5.84
N GLN A 365 -8.39 -16.08 6.15
CA GLN A 365 -7.68 -15.90 7.42
C GLN A 365 -6.98 -14.55 7.48
N VAL A 366 -6.40 -14.08 6.36
CA VAL A 366 -5.82 -12.74 6.28
C VAL A 366 -6.91 -11.66 6.42
N ARG A 367 -8.08 -11.82 5.76
CA ARG A 367 -9.23 -10.95 5.94
C ARG A 367 -9.62 -10.85 7.41
N TRP A 368 -9.75 -11.99 8.10
CA TRP A 368 -10.03 -12.01 9.53
C TRP A 368 -8.98 -11.23 10.33
N GLY A 369 -7.70 -11.42 10.01
CA GLY A 369 -6.60 -10.70 10.65
C GLY A 369 -6.67 -9.17 10.45
N MET A 370 -7.06 -8.73 9.25
CA MET A 370 -7.29 -7.31 8.97
C MET A 370 -8.41 -6.73 9.83
N GLU A 371 -9.54 -7.41 9.93
CA GLU A 371 -10.72 -6.98 10.72
C GLU A 371 -10.48 -7.00 12.24
N ASN A 372 -9.48 -7.73 12.69
CA ASN A 372 -9.12 -7.85 14.09
C ASN A 372 -7.79 -7.17 14.45
N LEU A 373 -7.27 -6.34 13.56
CA LEU A 373 -6.03 -5.61 13.79
C LEU A 373 -6.23 -4.56 14.90
N ASN A 374 -5.46 -4.71 15.96
CA ASN A 374 -5.40 -3.77 17.07
C ASN A 374 -3.93 -3.42 17.38
N LEU A 375 -3.42 -2.40 16.72
CA LEU A 375 -2.06 -1.94 16.84
C LEU A 375 -1.95 -0.89 17.95
N THR A 376 -1.36 -1.27 19.08
CA THR A 376 -1.18 -0.40 20.25
C THR A 376 0.15 0.35 20.22
N GLU A 377 0.30 1.41 21.02
CA GLU A 377 1.59 2.11 21.21
C GLU A 377 2.70 1.15 21.67
N GLN A 378 2.40 0.24 22.59
CA GLN A 378 3.35 -0.77 23.05
C GLN A 378 3.80 -1.68 21.90
N ARG A 379 2.87 -2.07 21.02
CA ARG A 379 3.22 -2.90 19.87
C ARG A 379 4.07 -2.13 18.85
N LEU A 380 3.74 -0.87 18.59
CA LEU A 380 4.55 0.01 17.74
C LEU A 380 5.97 0.18 18.27
N GLU A 381 6.14 0.31 19.58
CA GLU A 381 7.47 0.37 20.22
C GLU A 381 8.26 -0.92 20.00
N GLN A 382 7.65 -2.09 20.21
CA GLN A 382 8.29 -3.39 19.97
C GLN A 382 8.75 -3.57 18.51
N LEU A 383 7.97 -3.03 17.56
CA LEU A 383 8.26 -3.10 16.13
C LEU A 383 9.27 -2.04 15.66
N GLY A 384 9.62 -1.07 16.51
CA GLY A 384 10.51 0.05 16.17
C GLY A 384 9.81 1.23 15.48
N PHE A 385 8.47 1.27 15.50
CA PHE A 385 7.64 2.32 14.86
C PHE A 385 7.15 3.40 15.82
N LYS A 386 7.58 3.39 17.07
CA LYS A 386 7.19 4.42 18.04
C LYS A 386 7.54 5.81 17.52
N GLY A 387 6.54 6.69 17.52
CA GLY A 387 6.67 8.05 17.02
C GLY A 387 6.57 8.19 15.50
N LEU A 388 6.85 7.14 14.72
CA LEU A 388 6.68 7.14 13.26
C LEU A 388 5.23 6.88 12.86
N ALA A 389 4.63 5.79 13.35
CA ALA A 389 3.25 5.40 13.10
C ALA A 389 2.36 5.67 14.33
N ARG A 390 1.05 5.65 14.13
CA ARG A 390 0.05 5.85 15.19
C ARG A 390 -0.70 4.56 15.49
N PRO A 391 -1.22 4.38 16.71
CA PRO A 391 -2.10 3.27 17.04
C PRO A 391 -3.28 3.20 16.09
N LEU A 392 -3.70 1.99 15.78
CA LEU A 392 -4.79 1.74 14.84
C LEU A 392 -5.61 0.54 15.27
N ARG A 393 -6.92 0.67 15.18
CA ARG A 393 -7.87 -0.44 15.37
C ARG A 393 -8.80 -0.52 14.17
N VAL A 394 -8.91 -1.72 13.60
CA VAL A 394 -9.81 -2.06 12.50
C VAL A 394 -10.85 -3.04 13.02
N THR A 395 -12.07 -2.98 12.51
CA THR A 395 -13.17 -3.90 12.86
C THR A 395 -13.89 -4.33 11.60
N CYS A 396 -14.70 -5.39 11.72
CA CYS A 396 -15.57 -5.87 10.63
C CYS A 396 -16.43 -4.77 10.00
N GLU A 397 -16.92 -3.82 10.79
CA GLU A 397 -17.77 -2.73 10.28
C GLU A 397 -16.96 -1.55 9.75
N ASN A 398 -15.74 -1.36 10.24
CA ASN A 398 -14.94 -0.18 9.97
C ASN A 398 -13.56 -0.55 9.43
N HIS A 399 -13.44 -0.64 8.11
CA HIS A 399 -12.21 -0.91 7.38
C HIS A 399 -11.33 0.34 7.15
N GLU A 400 -11.83 1.53 7.51
CA GLU A 400 -11.02 2.74 7.59
C GLU A 400 -10.13 2.75 8.84
N GLY A 401 -10.58 2.10 9.92
CA GLY A 401 -9.96 2.19 11.23
C GLY A 401 -10.25 3.53 11.92
N ASN A 402 -9.47 3.80 12.98
CA ASN A 402 -9.57 5.02 13.79
C ASN A 402 -8.38 5.97 13.58
N GLY A 403 -7.78 5.98 12.38
CA GLY A 403 -6.62 6.80 12.07
C GLY A 403 -6.89 8.30 12.21
N VAL A 404 -5.81 9.05 12.42
CA VAL A 404 -5.78 10.49 12.55
C VAL A 404 -4.80 11.08 11.54
N ALA A 405 -4.98 12.34 11.18
CA ALA A 405 -4.07 13.05 10.29
C ALA A 405 -3.32 14.15 11.05
N ALA A 406 -2.19 14.57 10.49
CA ALA A 406 -1.50 15.78 10.90
C ALA A 406 -1.13 16.60 9.66
N VAL A 407 -0.66 17.81 9.87
CA VAL A 407 -0.09 18.65 8.82
C VAL A 407 1.42 18.72 9.03
N GLN A 408 2.17 18.45 7.97
CA GLN A 408 3.60 18.67 7.91
C GLN A 408 3.92 19.86 7.01
N GLN A 409 5.04 20.52 7.26
CA GLN A 409 5.51 21.67 6.49
C GLN A 409 6.97 21.47 6.07
N TRP A 410 7.28 21.85 4.85
CA TRP A 410 8.65 21.91 4.33
C TRP A 410 9.37 23.15 4.79
N ASP A 411 10.48 22.99 5.52
CA ASP A 411 11.27 24.12 6.03
C ASP A 411 12.38 24.60 5.08
N GLY A 412 12.48 23.96 3.90
CA GLY A 412 13.54 24.17 2.91
C GLY A 412 14.59 23.04 2.91
N LYS A 413 14.59 22.15 3.92
CA LYS A 413 15.53 21.04 4.05
C LYS A 413 14.86 19.73 4.42
N GLN A 414 13.82 19.77 5.25
CA GLN A 414 13.11 18.59 5.76
C GLN A 414 11.65 18.91 6.06
N TRP A 415 10.85 17.86 6.10
CA TRP A 415 9.47 17.94 6.58
C TRP A 415 9.42 17.94 8.10
N LYS A 416 8.52 18.75 8.67
CA LYS A 416 8.24 18.85 10.11
C LYS A 416 6.75 18.84 10.37
N ILE A 417 6.28 18.10 11.37
CA ILE A 417 4.90 18.19 11.84
C ILE A 417 4.69 19.59 12.45
N VAL A 418 3.62 20.28 12.01
CA VAL A 418 3.28 21.65 12.42
C VAL A 418 1.86 21.77 12.98
N SER A 419 1.19 20.64 13.21
CA SER A 419 -0.13 20.59 13.86
C SER A 419 -0.16 19.49 14.91
N ASP A 420 -1.16 19.54 15.78
CA ASP A 420 -1.60 18.35 16.51
C ASP A 420 -2.14 17.27 15.56
N TRP A 421 -2.35 16.06 16.07
CA TRP A 421 -3.05 15.02 15.35
C TRP A 421 -4.55 15.32 15.32
N ILE A 422 -5.11 15.37 14.13
CA ILE A 422 -6.46 15.86 13.83
C ILE A 422 -7.38 14.67 13.59
N GLU A 423 -8.39 14.54 14.46
CA GLU A 423 -9.50 13.63 14.22
C GLU A 423 -10.34 14.13 13.04
N PRO A 424 -10.68 13.29 12.05
CA PRO A 424 -11.60 13.66 10.99
C PRO A 424 -13.00 13.95 11.54
N MET A 425 -13.83 14.64 10.77
CA MET A 425 -15.25 14.88 11.12
C MET A 425 -16.07 13.62 10.86
N ARG A 426 -15.95 12.64 11.73
CA ARG A 426 -16.59 11.31 11.57
C ARG A 426 -18.12 11.40 11.55
N ASP A 427 -18.69 12.35 12.28
CA ASP A 427 -20.12 12.68 12.29
C ASP A 427 -20.64 13.13 10.92
N VAL A 428 -19.79 13.71 10.09
CA VAL A 428 -20.11 14.09 8.70
C VAL A 428 -19.78 12.94 7.73
N VAL A 429 -18.59 12.37 7.88
CA VAL A 429 -18.05 11.41 6.91
C VAL A 429 -18.72 10.04 7.03
N ARG A 430 -18.91 9.50 8.24
CA ARG A 430 -19.38 8.13 8.42
C ARG A 430 -20.79 7.88 7.85
N PRO A 431 -21.81 8.71 8.12
CA PRO A 431 -23.14 8.52 7.53
C PRO A 431 -23.11 8.58 5.99
N LYS A 432 -22.31 9.47 5.41
CA LYS A 432 -22.14 9.59 3.97
C LYS A 432 -21.46 8.35 3.38
N LEU A 433 -20.41 7.86 4.03
CA LEU A 433 -19.70 6.66 3.63
C LEU A 433 -20.63 5.44 3.63
N GLU A 434 -21.41 5.26 4.69
CA GLU A 434 -22.38 4.16 4.81
C GLU A 434 -23.46 4.22 3.72
N ALA A 435 -23.98 5.40 3.43
CA ALA A 435 -24.96 5.57 2.34
C ALA A 435 -24.35 5.20 0.97
N ALA A 436 -23.13 5.66 0.71
CA ALA A 436 -22.43 5.33 -0.53
C ALA A 436 -22.06 3.83 -0.61
N ALA A 437 -21.72 3.20 0.52
CA ALA A 437 -21.45 1.77 0.57
C ALA A 437 -22.68 0.92 0.22
N VAL A 438 -23.86 1.33 0.68
CA VAL A 438 -25.13 0.70 0.31
C VAL A 438 -25.38 0.81 -1.20
N GLU A 439 -25.16 1.99 -1.76
CA GLU A 439 -25.39 2.25 -3.21
C GLU A 439 -24.42 1.44 -4.07
N GLU A 440 -23.11 1.56 -3.78
CA GLU A 440 -22.08 0.89 -4.57
C GLU A 440 -22.11 -0.64 -4.38
N GLY A 441 -22.36 -1.11 -3.14
CA GLY A 441 -22.51 -2.54 -2.88
C GLY A 441 -23.67 -3.16 -3.66
N LYS A 442 -24.83 -2.48 -3.71
CA LYS A 442 -25.99 -2.92 -4.51
C LYS A 442 -25.69 -2.92 -6.01
N LYS A 443 -24.99 -1.92 -6.53
CA LYS A 443 -24.55 -1.90 -7.96
C LYS A 443 -23.70 -3.11 -8.31
N LEU A 444 -22.90 -3.60 -7.37
CA LEU A 444 -22.04 -4.78 -7.54
C LEU A 444 -22.75 -6.10 -7.22
N GLY A 445 -24.03 -6.06 -6.84
CA GLY A 445 -24.80 -7.26 -6.46
C GLY A 445 -24.41 -7.83 -5.09
N TYR A 446 -23.77 -7.04 -4.23
CA TYR A 446 -23.39 -7.48 -2.90
C TYR A 446 -24.58 -7.42 -1.94
N THR A 447 -24.51 -8.25 -0.90
CA THR A 447 -25.44 -8.24 0.24
C THR A 447 -24.70 -7.81 1.49
N MET A 448 -25.38 -7.04 2.34
CA MET A 448 -24.82 -6.63 3.62
C MET A 448 -24.65 -7.84 4.54
N ARG A 449 -23.44 -8.04 5.06
CA ARG A 449 -23.18 -9.09 6.06
C ARG A 449 -23.45 -8.61 7.48
N ASP A 450 -23.65 -9.54 8.39
CA ASP A 450 -23.87 -9.30 9.81
C ASP A 450 -22.57 -9.53 10.59
N CYS A 451 -21.91 -8.45 10.95
CA CYS A 451 -20.65 -8.48 11.71
C CYS A 451 -20.77 -9.05 13.12
N SER A 452 -21.98 -9.18 13.66
CA SER A 452 -22.19 -9.78 15.00
C SER A 452 -22.01 -11.31 14.99
N LYS A 453 -21.94 -11.93 13.81
CA LYS A 453 -21.82 -13.40 13.63
C LYS A 453 -20.44 -13.87 13.22
N GLU A 454 -19.43 -12.98 13.15
CA GLU A 454 -18.07 -13.30 12.66
C GLU A 454 -16.97 -13.30 13.76
#